data_0805674d66bd17369dcb1259d2f9ef97
#
_entry.id   0805674d66bd17369dcb1259d2f9ef97
#
_cell.length_a   1.000
_cell.length_b   1.000
_cell.length_c   1.000
_cell.angle_alpha   90.00
_cell.angle_beta   90.00
_cell.angle_gamma   90.00
#
_symmetry.space_group_name_H-M   'P 1'
#
loop_
_entity.id
_entity.type
_entity.pdbx_description
1 polymer ?
#
loop_
_entity_poly.entity_id
_entity_poly.type
_entity_poly.pdbx_seq_one_letter_code
_entity_poly.pdbx_strand_id
1 'polypeptide(L)'
;MPMPAEPKIYHIVHVDRLPSVIADGFLWCDAKIVQRLPSGTTIGMNNIKQRRLTELTLTSHPGLYVGQCVPFYFCPRSVMLYLLHMANHPELAYRGGQELIVHLEADLFQTIAWAEEHEQRWAFTLSNAGARYFSAFYDRL
;
A
#
# COMPACT_ATOMS: atom_id res chain seq x y z
N MET A 1 -5.88 -20.68 12.20
CA MET A 1 -7.16 -19.97 12.21
C MET A 1 -7.77 -19.97 10.83
N PRO A 2 -9.06 -20.26 10.70
CA PRO A 2 -9.71 -20.11 9.41
C PRO A 2 -9.76 -18.64 8.99
N MET A 3 -9.73 -18.42 7.68
CA MET A 3 -9.88 -17.08 7.11
C MET A 3 -11.28 -16.54 7.43
N PRO A 4 -11.44 -15.26 7.79
CA PRO A 4 -12.76 -14.65 7.92
C PRO A 4 -13.58 -14.80 6.64
N ALA A 5 -14.91 -14.88 6.76
CA ALA A 5 -15.80 -15.00 5.61
C ALA A 5 -15.73 -13.78 4.69
N GLU A 6 -15.51 -12.59 5.27
CA GLU A 6 -15.42 -11.33 4.54
C GLU A 6 -14.18 -10.54 4.97
N PRO A 7 -12.97 -11.02 4.60
CA PRO A 7 -11.75 -10.32 4.99
C PRO A 7 -11.64 -8.96 4.31
N LYS A 8 -11.20 -7.96 5.07
CA LYS A 8 -11.01 -6.59 4.59
C LYS A 8 -9.54 -6.27 4.41
N ILE A 9 -9.27 -5.36 3.51
CA ILE A 9 -7.94 -4.79 3.30
C ILE A 9 -8.02 -3.28 3.42
N TYR A 10 -6.91 -2.66 3.82
CA TYR A 10 -6.87 -1.26 4.21
C TYR A 10 -5.69 -0.56 3.55
N HIS A 11 -5.97 0.56 2.92
CA HIS A 11 -4.95 1.46 2.38
C HIS A 11 -5.02 2.78 3.14
N ILE A 12 -3.88 3.29 3.62
CA ILE A 12 -3.83 4.54 4.37
C ILE A 12 -3.31 5.67 3.50
N VAL A 13 -3.99 6.81 3.59
CA VAL A 13 -3.60 8.03 2.88
C VAL A 13 -3.87 9.24 3.77
N HIS A 14 -3.15 10.32 3.52
CA HIS A 14 -3.48 11.61 4.11
C HIS A 14 -4.81 12.11 3.52
N VAL A 15 -5.64 12.72 4.37
CA VAL A 15 -6.98 13.18 3.96
C VAL A 15 -6.95 14.16 2.78
N ASP A 16 -5.88 14.94 2.63
CA ASP A 16 -5.73 15.90 1.53
C ASP A 16 -5.58 15.25 0.15
N ARG A 17 -5.33 13.93 0.09
CA ARG A 17 -5.28 13.18 -1.16
C ARG A 17 -6.65 12.67 -1.63
N LEU A 18 -7.66 12.68 -0.77
CA LEU A 18 -8.99 12.17 -1.14
C LEU A 18 -9.59 12.86 -2.36
N PRO A 19 -9.49 14.20 -2.53
CA PRO A 19 -10.04 14.82 -3.73
C PRO A 19 -9.49 14.25 -5.03
N SER A 20 -8.18 13.99 -5.11
CA SER A 20 -7.56 13.42 -6.31
C SER A 20 -7.94 11.96 -6.51
N VAL A 21 -8.04 11.17 -5.44
CA VAL A 21 -8.49 9.78 -5.50
C VAL A 21 -9.92 9.70 -6.04
N ILE A 22 -10.80 10.55 -5.54
CA ILE A 22 -12.20 10.60 -5.99
C ILE A 22 -12.29 11.05 -7.45
N ALA A 23 -11.55 12.09 -7.83
CA ALA A 23 -11.55 12.60 -9.18
C ALA A 23 -11.03 11.58 -10.19
N ASP A 24 -9.97 10.85 -9.84
CA ASP A 24 -9.39 9.82 -10.71
C ASP A 24 -10.24 8.54 -10.74
N GLY A 25 -10.98 8.25 -9.68
CA GLY A 25 -11.73 7.02 -9.53
C GLY A 25 -10.88 5.78 -9.28
N PHE A 26 -9.58 5.93 -9.03
CA PHE A 26 -8.61 4.85 -8.85
C PHE A 26 -7.57 5.21 -7.80
N LEU A 27 -6.98 4.17 -7.19
CA LEU A 27 -5.73 4.29 -6.45
C LEU A 27 -4.56 4.00 -7.41
N TRP A 28 -3.60 4.90 -7.44
CA TRP A 28 -2.40 4.74 -8.26
C TRP A 28 -1.25 4.22 -7.40
N CYS A 29 -0.44 3.31 -7.95
CA CYS A 29 0.79 2.86 -7.31
C CYS A 29 1.85 3.98 -7.28
N ASP A 30 2.87 3.82 -6.43
CA ASP A 30 3.92 4.83 -6.28
C ASP A 30 4.60 5.17 -7.61
N ALA A 31 4.84 4.18 -8.49
CA ALA A 31 5.45 4.41 -9.79
C ALA A 31 4.62 5.37 -10.65
N LYS A 32 3.29 5.29 -10.59
CA LYS A 32 2.40 6.21 -11.31
C LYS A 32 2.26 7.55 -10.61
N ILE A 33 2.23 7.56 -9.28
CA ILE A 33 2.19 8.79 -8.48
C ILE A 33 3.39 9.70 -8.81
N VAL A 34 4.59 9.12 -8.89
CA VAL A 34 5.81 9.88 -9.24
C VAL A 34 5.67 10.54 -10.61
N GLN A 35 5.07 9.85 -11.58
CA GLN A 35 4.87 10.39 -12.94
C GLN A 35 3.77 11.47 -12.99
N ARG A 36 2.69 11.28 -12.23
CA ARG A 36 1.52 12.17 -12.26
C ARG A 36 1.69 13.41 -11.40
N LEU A 37 2.57 13.37 -10.40
CA LEU A 37 2.83 14.47 -9.45
C LEU A 37 1.53 15.09 -8.90
N PRO A 38 0.58 14.29 -8.36
CA PRO A 38 -0.66 14.83 -7.81
C PRO A 38 -0.38 15.69 -6.58
N SER A 39 -1.27 16.64 -6.30
CA SER A 39 -1.22 17.38 -5.04
C SER A 39 -1.56 16.48 -3.88
N GLY A 40 -1.00 16.76 -2.71
CA GLY A 40 -1.28 16.03 -1.49
C GLY A 40 -0.03 15.64 -0.72
N THR A 41 -0.22 15.21 0.52
CA THR A 41 0.86 14.88 1.44
C THR A 41 1.28 13.43 1.30
N THR A 42 2.57 13.20 1.16
CA THR A 42 3.18 11.86 1.17
C THR A 42 3.50 11.47 2.61
N ILE A 43 2.97 10.37 3.08
CA ILE A 43 3.12 9.92 4.47
C ILE A 43 4.14 8.78 4.65
N GLY A 44 4.48 8.04 3.60
CA GLY A 44 5.45 6.95 3.66
C GLY A 44 6.89 7.43 3.74
N MET A 45 7.79 6.52 4.15
CA MET A 45 9.22 6.80 4.19
C MET A 45 9.81 6.78 2.78
N ASN A 46 10.50 7.84 2.39
CA ASN A 46 11.03 7.99 1.04
C ASN A 46 12.07 6.92 0.68
N ASN A 47 12.92 6.52 1.61
CA ASN A 47 13.92 5.47 1.38
C ASN A 47 13.26 4.11 1.11
N ILE A 48 12.20 3.76 1.83
CA ILE A 48 11.45 2.52 1.61
C ILE A 48 10.72 2.58 0.26
N LYS A 49 10.09 3.70 -0.06
CA LYS A 49 9.44 3.92 -1.35
C LYS A 49 10.42 3.79 -2.51
N GLN A 50 11.61 4.36 -2.37
CA GLN A 50 12.66 4.26 -3.39
C GLN A 50 13.11 2.81 -3.60
N ARG A 51 13.30 2.05 -2.53
CA ARG A 51 13.64 0.63 -2.63
C ARG A 51 12.55 -0.18 -3.32
N ARG A 52 11.28 0.11 -3.04
CA ARG A 52 10.14 -0.55 -3.70
C ARG A 52 10.10 -0.26 -5.20
N LEU A 53 10.52 0.93 -5.60
CA LEU A 53 10.51 1.34 -7.01
C LEU A 53 11.68 0.75 -7.82
N THR A 54 12.84 0.55 -7.20
CA THR A 54 14.07 0.25 -7.92
C THR A 54 14.74 -1.07 -7.56
N GLU A 55 14.43 -1.67 -6.40
CA GLU A 55 15.15 -2.84 -5.90
C GLU A 55 14.25 -4.04 -5.62
N LEU A 56 13.08 -3.82 -5.01
CA LEU A 56 12.23 -4.91 -4.52
C LEU A 56 11.25 -5.38 -5.60
N THR A 57 11.39 -6.65 -6.00
CA THR A 57 10.51 -7.29 -6.97
C THR A 57 9.66 -8.37 -6.31
N LEU A 58 8.53 -8.71 -6.93
CA LEU A 58 7.65 -9.76 -6.45
C LEU A 58 8.16 -11.13 -6.89
N THR A 59 8.30 -12.06 -5.96
CA THR A 59 8.69 -13.45 -6.27
C THR A 59 7.63 -14.17 -7.09
N SER A 60 6.34 -13.82 -6.90
CA SER A 60 5.22 -14.37 -7.66
C SER A 60 5.12 -13.82 -9.08
N HIS A 61 5.68 -12.64 -9.34
CA HIS A 61 5.61 -11.95 -10.63
C HIS A 61 6.98 -11.39 -10.99
N PRO A 62 7.88 -12.21 -11.55
CA PRO A 62 9.23 -11.75 -11.90
C PRO A 62 9.20 -10.49 -12.78
N GLY A 63 10.03 -9.52 -12.45
CA GLY A 63 10.11 -8.26 -13.18
C GLY A 63 9.11 -7.18 -12.72
N LEU A 64 8.17 -7.51 -11.85
CA LEU A 64 7.26 -6.52 -11.28
C LEU A 64 7.84 -5.97 -9.97
N TYR A 65 8.05 -4.67 -9.90
CA TYR A 65 8.52 -4.00 -8.69
C TYR A 65 7.36 -3.75 -7.70
N VAL A 66 7.68 -3.79 -6.42
CA VAL A 66 6.69 -3.52 -5.35
C VAL A 66 6.08 -2.13 -5.50
N GLY A 67 6.86 -1.12 -5.91
CA GLY A 67 6.39 0.24 -6.16
C GLY A 67 5.43 0.37 -7.34
N GLN A 68 5.29 -0.67 -8.17
CA GLN A 68 4.30 -0.73 -9.24
C GLN A 68 2.96 -1.31 -8.77
N CYS A 69 2.82 -1.58 -7.48
CA CYS A 69 1.61 -2.13 -6.87
C CYS A 69 1.05 -1.15 -5.84
N VAL A 70 -0.27 -1.13 -5.70
CA VAL A 70 -0.93 -0.38 -4.62
C VAL A 70 -0.91 -1.23 -3.35
N PRO A 71 -0.28 -0.76 -2.26
CA PRO A 71 -0.17 -1.55 -1.03
C PRO A 71 -1.44 -1.48 -0.18
N PHE A 72 -1.80 -2.62 0.40
CA PHE A 72 -2.87 -2.74 1.39
C PHE A 72 -2.37 -3.53 2.59
N TYR A 73 -2.98 -3.30 3.73
CA TYR A 73 -2.76 -4.08 4.96
C TYR A 73 -3.99 -4.92 5.25
N PHE A 74 -3.79 -6.06 5.90
CA PHE A 74 -4.90 -6.92 6.34
C PHE A 74 -5.55 -6.45 7.64
N CYS A 75 -5.02 -5.42 8.29
CA CYS A 75 -5.58 -4.86 9.51
C CYS A 75 -5.49 -3.34 9.49
N PRO A 76 -6.41 -2.63 10.18
CA PRO A 76 -6.36 -1.16 10.21
C PRO A 76 -5.19 -0.62 11.03
N ARG A 77 -4.72 -1.34 12.03
CA ARG A 77 -3.57 -0.94 12.88
C ARG A 77 -2.28 -1.52 12.30
N SER A 78 -1.80 -0.91 11.22
CA SER A 78 -0.56 -1.32 10.59
C SER A 78 0.67 -0.76 11.33
N VAL A 79 1.84 -1.37 11.10
CA VAL A 79 3.12 -0.84 11.60
C VAL A 79 3.35 0.58 11.10
N MET A 80 3.02 0.86 9.84
CA MET A 80 3.17 2.20 9.28
C MET A 80 2.31 3.23 10.01
N LEU A 81 1.06 2.88 10.34
CA LEU A 81 0.18 3.78 11.10
C LEU A 81 0.74 4.07 12.49
N TYR A 82 1.32 3.06 13.15
CA TYR A 82 2.00 3.25 14.44
C TYR A 82 3.16 4.23 14.33
N LEU A 83 4.00 4.11 13.30
CA LEU A 83 5.10 5.04 13.07
C LEU A 83 4.60 6.46 12.85
N LEU A 84 3.50 6.64 12.13
CA LEU A 84 2.87 7.94 11.92
C LEU A 84 2.32 8.51 13.22
N HIS A 85 1.69 7.67 14.04
CA HIS A 85 1.16 8.06 15.35
C HIS A 85 2.27 8.58 16.28
N MET A 86 3.38 7.87 16.36
CA MET A 86 4.52 8.27 17.20
C MET A 86 5.24 9.51 16.65
N ALA A 87 5.26 9.70 15.35
CA ALA A 87 5.83 10.87 14.65
C ALA A 87 7.30 11.17 15.02
N ASN A 88 8.06 10.15 15.41
CA ASN A 88 9.43 10.33 15.92
C ASN A 88 10.51 9.51 15.19
N HIS A 89 10.15 8.78 14.13
CA HIS A 89 11.12 8.03 13.36
C HIS A 89 12.00 8.98 12.52
N PRO A 90 13.35 8.85 12.57
CA PRO A 90 14.24 9.82 11.92
C PRO A 90 14.10 9.89 10.40
N GLU A 91 13.69 8.80 9.76
CA GLU A 91 13.51 8.73 8.31
C GLU A 91 12.11 9.12 7.85
N LEU A 92 11.21 9.46 8.78
CA LEU A 92 9.83 9.85 8.47
C LEU A 92 9.78 11.36 8.23
N ALA A 93 9.52 11.77 6.99
CA ALA A 93 9.38 13.18 6.65
C ALA A 93 8.07 13.79 7.16
N TYR A 94 6.97 13.03 7.09
CA TYR A 94 5.67 13.47 7.61
C TYR A 94 5.65 13.36 9.14
N ARG A 95 5.30 14.46 9.82
CA ARG A 95 5.31 14.57 11.28
C ARG A 95 3.96 14.99 11.88
N GLY A 96 2.89 14.95 11.09
CA GLY A 96 1.56 15.39 11.51
C GLY A 96 0.77 14.39 12.37
N GLY A 97 1.32 13.22 12.66
CA GLY A 97 0.61 12.19 13.42
C GLY A 97 -0.47 11.48 12.60
N GLN A 98 -1.35 10.76 13.28
CA GLN A 98 -2.37 9.93 12.60
C GLN A 98 -3.73 10.59 12.43
N GLU A 99 -3.98 11.75 13.02
CA GLU A 99 -5.31 12.38 13.05
C GLU A 99 -5.87 12.69 11.66
N LEU A 100 -4.99 13.05 10.71
CA LEU A 100 -5.37 13.37 9.33
C LEU A 100 -5.21 12.20 8.38
N ILE A 101 -4.96 11.00 8.90
CA ILE A 101 -4.81 9.78 8.11
C ILE A 101 -6.17 9.08 8.04
N VAL A 102 -6.58 8.71 6.83
CA VAL A 102 -7.81 7.96 6.60
C VAL A 102 -7.49 6.58 6.07
N HIS A 103 -8.37 5.63 6.37
CA HIS A 103 -8.33 4.28 5.83
C HIS A 103 -9.31 4.16 4.67
N LEU A 104 -8.83 3.62 3.57
CA LEU A 104 -9.69 3.17 2.48
C LEU A 104 -9.86 1.66 2.66
N GLU A 105 -11.04 1.24 3.05
CA GLU A 105 -11.36 -0.16 3.31
C GLU A 105 -11.97 -0.80 2.07
N ALA A 106 -11.51 -2.01 1.73
CA ALA A 106 -12.06 -2.77 0.62
C ALA A 106 -12.24 -4.24 1.03
N ASP A 107 -13.15 -4.93 0.37
CA ASP A 107 -13.32 -6.36 0.50
C ASP A 107 -12.21 -7.08 -0.30
N LEU A 108 -11.53 -8.05 0.32
CA LEU A 108 -10.42 -8.74 -0.31
C LEU A 108 -10.86 -9.52 -1.55
N PHE A 109 -11.92 -10.30 -1.45
CA PHE A 109 -12.36 -11.16 -2.56
C PHE A 109 -12.90 -10.35 -3.72
N GLN A 110 -13.64 -9.27 -3.45
CA GLN A 110 -14.11 -8.36 -4.49
C GLN A 110 -12.95 -7.64 -5.19
N THR A 111 -11.92 -7.25 -4.43
CA THR A 111 -10.73 -6.61 -4.99
C THR A 111 -9.96 -7.55 -5.90
N ILE A 112 -9.80 -8.82 -5.49
CA ILE A 112 -9.14 -9.84 -6.33
C ILE A 112 -9.96 -10.09 -7.60
N ALA A 113 -11.28 -10.24 -7.47
CA ALA A 113 -12.16 -10.44 -8.63
C ALA A 113 -12.07 -9.27 -9.62
N TRP A 114 -12.06 -8.05 -9.11
CA TRP A 114 -11.86 -6.85 -9.94
C TRP A 114 -10.51 -6.88 -10.66
N ALA A 115 -9.45 -7.24 -9.95
CA ALA A 115 -8.11 -7.31 -10.52
C ALA A 115 -8.03 -8.33 -11.66
N GLU A 116 -8.60 -9.52 -11.46
CA GLU A 116 -8.63 -10.57 -12.47
C GLU A 116 -9.47 -10.15 -13.69
N GLU A 117 -10.63 -9.53 -13.48
CA GLU A 117 -11.49 -9.02 -14.54
C GLU A 117 -10.80 -7.95 -15.39
N HIS A 118 -9.98 -7.10 -14.76
CA HIS A 118 -9.27 -6.01 -15.42
C HIS A 118 -7.82 -6.38 -15.79
N GLU A 119 -7.46 -7.66 -15.73
CA GLU A 119 -6.11 -8.16 -16.05
C GLU A 119 -5.01 -7.47 -15.25
N GLN A 120 -5.30 -7.12 -13.98
CA GLN A 120 -4.34 -6.55 -13.06
C GLN A 120 -3.71 -7.65 -12.21
N ARG A 121 -2.40 -7.53 -12.00
CA ARG A 121 -1.65 -8.49 -11.16
C ARG A 121 -1.87 -8.18 -9.69
N TRP A 122 -1.96 -9.21 -8.86
CA TRP A 122 -2.08 -9.07 -7.43
C TRP A 122 -1.22 -10.10 -6.69
N ALA A 123 -0.83 -9.77 -5.47
CA ALA A 123 -0.07 -10.69 -4.62
C ALA A 123 -0.24 -10.27 -3.16
N PHE A 124 0.03 -11.20 -2.24
CA PHE A 124 0.07 -10.90 -0.82
C PHE A 124 1.34 -11.46 -0.19
N THR A 125 1.67 -10.96 1.00
CA THR A 125 2.83 -11.41 1.78
C THR A 125 2.39 -11.72 3.21
N LEU A 126 3.16 -12.55 3.90
CA LEU A 126 2.95 -12.84 5.31
C LEU A 126 3.65 -11.86 6.24
N SER A 127 4.43 -10.94 5.68
CA SER A 127 5.13 -9.88 6.39
C SER A 127 5.08 -8.59 5.57
N ASN A 128 5.61 -7.48 6.10
CA ASN A 128 5.65 -6.23 5.37
C ASN A 128 6.49 -6.36 4.09
N ALA A 129 5.90 -6.04 2.94
CA ALA A 129 6.55 -6.15 1.64
C ALA A 129 7.78 -5.23 1.48
N GLY A 130 7.89 -4.18 2.29
CA GLY A 130 9.06 -3.31 2.35
C GLY A 130 10.12 -3.77 3.35
N ALA A 131 9.88 -4.85 4.08
CA ALA A 131 10.81 -5.37 5.06
C ALA A 131 12.07 -5.92 4.39
N ARG A 132 13.19 -5.82 5.09
CA ARG A 132 14.48 -6.33 4.61
C ARG A 132 14.48 -7.85 4.48
N TYR A 133 13.75 -8.52 5.36
CA TYR A 133 13.63 -9.98 5.39
C TYR A 133 12.16 -10.36 5.28
N PHE A 134 11.73 -10.80 4.11
CA PHE A 134 10.43 -11.41 3.93
C PHE A 134 10.59 -12.66 3.07
N SER A 135 9.70 -13.64 3.29
CA SER A 135 9.87 -14.96 2.69
C SER A 135 9.48 -15.02 1.21
N ALA A 136 8.31 -14.51 0.86
CA ALA A 136 7.81 -14.63 -0.52
C ALA A 136 6.54 -13.80 -0.72
N PHE A 137 6.21 -13.56 -1.99
CA PHE A 137 4.91 -13.12 -2.44
C PHE A 137 4.09 -14.30 -2.91
N TYR A 138 2.78 -14.23 -2.75
CA TYR A 138 1.82 -15.26 -3.13
C TYR A 138 0.69 -14.62 -3.95
N ASP A 139 0.21 -15.35 -4.97
CA ASP A 139 -0.90 -14.91 -5.83
C ASP A 139 -2.11 -15.86 -5.80
N ARG A 140 -2.17 -16.69 -4.78
CA ARG A 140 -3.29 -17.61 -4.50
C ARG A 140 -3.60 -17.60 -3.02
N LEU A 141 -4.88 -17.61 -2.69
CA LEU A 141 -5.37 -17.72 -1.32
C LEU A 141 -5.65 -19.17 -0.94
#